data_094d8b38dc859b16e39ab306f734ed85
#
_entry.id   094d8b38dc859b16e39ab306f734ed85
#
_cell.length_a   1.000
_cell.length_b   1.000
_cell.length_c   1.000
_cell.angle_alpha   90.00
_cell.angle_beta   90.00
_cell.angle_gamma   90.00
#
_symmetry.space_group_name_H-M   'P 1'
#
loop_
_entity.id
_entity.type
_entity.pdbx_description
1 polymer ?
#
loop_
_entity_poly.entity_id
_entity_poly.type
_entity_poly.pdbx_seq_one_letter_code
_entity_poly.pdbx_strand_id
1 'polypeptide(L)'
;YCIQTKNNNGGHSHSPGGIPKGHGECSINAGVQELRDALKAAKVENPYDIGRIMVALQGYNYGMSGWITWINQHGGVYTLALSQEYSRTRMPEGAKGTPEHAQLVMRYYTYNNVGGTTMLSGNDGVDVVYYSQADPRWGGTDFGGNTVGAAGCGPTSMAICISTLSKKVSPLTTCQWGAKHGYYIKG
;
A
#
# COMPACT_ATOMS: atom_id res chain seq x y z
N TYR A 1 6.23 -6.75 -6.01
CA TYR A 1 5.97 -7.42 -4.73
C TYR A 1 4.50 -7.79 -4.70
N CYS A 2 4.20 -9.09 -4.79
CA CYS A 2 2.86 -9.54 -4.45
C CYS A 2 2.68 -9.35 -2.95
N ILE A 3 1.57 -8.76 -2.52
CA ILE A 3 1.22 -8.68 -1.11
C ILE A 3 1.05 -10.13 -0.63
N GLN A 4 1.98 -10.59 0.20
CA GLN A 4 1.91 -11.91 0.79
C GLN A 4 1.04 -11.82 2.04
N THR A 5 -0.24 -12.01 1.86
CA THR A 5 -1.14 -12.19 3.00
C THR A 5 -1.19 -13.65 3.39
N LYS A 6 -0.85 -13.96 4.63
CA LYS A 6 -0.95 -15.34 5.16
C LYS A 6 -2.39 -15.83 5.25
N ASN A 7 -3.34 -14.91 5.29
CA ASN A 7 -4.76 -15.18 5.39
C ASN A 7 -5.48 -14.55 4.20
N ASN A 8 -5.71 -15.34 3.18
CA ASN A 8 -6.45 -14.90 2.02
C ASN A 8 -7.95 -14.88 2.32
N ASN A 9 -8.47 -13.72 2.71
CA ASN A 9 -9.91 -13.52 2.94
C ASN A 9 -10.65 -13.05 1.69
N GLY A 10 -9.99 -12.98 0.54
CA GLY A 10 -10.59 -12.54 -0.72
C GLY A 10 -11.45 -13.59 -1.43
N GLY A 11 -11.89 -14.65 -0.74
CA GLY A 11 -12.71 -15.72 -1.31
C GLY A 11 -11.95 -16.71 -2.20
N HIS A 12 -10.66 -16.55 -2.37
CA HIS A 12 -9.79 -17.47 -3.10
C HIS A 12 -8.83 -18.15 -2.13
N SER A 13 -8.83 -19.49 -2.13
CA SER A 13 -7.84 -20.27 -1.39
C SER A 13 -6.54 -20.29 -2.17
N HIS A 14 -5.49 -19.69 -1.63
CA HIS A 14 -4.13 -19.84 -2.14
C HIS A 14 -3.31 -20.73 -1.20
N SER A 15 -2.46 -21.58 -1.78
CA SER A 15 -1.58 -22.47 -1.02
C SER A 15 -0.65 -21.69 -0.09
N PRO A 16 -0.10 -22.35 0.98
CA PRO A 16 0.96 -21.77 1.79
C PRO A 16 2.11 -21.30 0.90
N GLY A 17 2.33 -20.00 0.82
CA GLY A 17 3.32 -19.41 -0.11
C GLY A 17 2.84 -18.11 -0.73
N GLY A 18 1.57 -17.73 -0.49
CA GLY A 18 1.01 -16.45 -0.94
C GLY A 18 0.25 -16.53 -2.26
N ILE A 19 -0.05 -15.36 -2.81
CA ILE A 19 -0.82 -15.22 -4.05
C ILE A 19 0.08 -15.55 -5.25
N PRO A 20 -0.31 -16.48 -6.13
CA PRO A 20 0.50 -16.86 -7.27
C PRO A 20 0.78 -15.70 -8.22
N LYS A 21 1.88 -15.79 -8.96
CA LYS A 21 2.22 -14.84 -10.02
C LYS A 21 1.10 -14.80 -11.07
N GLY A 22 0.66 -13.62 -11.44
CA GLY A 22 -0.43 -13.41 -12.40
C GLY A 22 -1.81 -13.13 -11.76
N HIS A 23 -1.96 -13.29 -10.45
CA HIS A 23 -3.22 -13.03 -9.73
C HIS A 23 -3.24 -11.62 -9.12
N GLY A 24 -3.00 -10.59 -9.94
CA GLY A 24 -2.92 -9.20 -9.48
C GLY A 24 -4.21 -8.69 -8.79
N GLU A 25 -5.37 -9.06 -9.30
CA GLU A 25 -6.65 -8.70 -8.70
C GLU A 25 -6.81 -9.30 -7.29
N CYS A 26 -6.48 -10.58 -7.12
CA CYS A 26 -6.48 -11.23 -5.81
C CYS A 26 -5.52 -10.54 -4.83
N SER A 27 -4.35 -10.11 -5.33
CA SER A 27 -3.37 -9.39 -4.52
C SER A 27 -3.89 -8.02 -4.06
N ILE A 28 -4.52 -7.28 -4.96
CA ILE A 28 -5.13 -5.97 -4.63
C ILE A 28 -6.27 -6.17 -3.62
N ASN A 29 -7.18 -7.11 -3.87
CA ASN A 29 -8.28 -7.40 -2.98
C ASN A 29 -7.80 -7.82 -1.59
N ALA A 30 -6.78 -8.68 -1.50
CA ALA A 30 -6.18 -9.07 -0.24
C ALA A 30 -5.58 -7.88 0.51
N GLY A 31 -4.84 -7.00 -0.19
CA GLY A 31 -4.25 -5.79 0.40
C GLY A 31 -5.30 -4.80 0.90
N VAL A 32 -6.39 -4.61 0.15
CA VAL A 32 -7.52 -3.75 0.57
C VAL A 32 -8.21 -4.33 1.81
N GLN A 33 -8.42 -5.65 1.85
CA GLN A 33 -9.00 -6.32 3.01
C GLN A 33 -8.11 -6.16 4.24
N GLU A 34 -6.80 -6.38 4.08
CA GLU A 34 -5.82 -6.24 5.17
C GLU A 34 -5.78 -4.80 5.70
N LEU A 35 -5.77 -3.80 4.82
CA LEU A 35 -5.83 -2.40 5.23
C LEU A 35 -7.14 -2.08 5.97
N ARG A 36 -8.27 -2.57 5.47
CA ARG A 36 -9.58 -2.40 6.14
C ARG A 36 -9.57 -3.00 7.54
N ASP A 37 -9.04 -4.21 7.67
CA ASP A 37 -8.96 -4.91 8.95
C ASP A 37 -7.97 -4.19 9.89
N ALA A 38 -6.89 -3.61 9.34
CA ALA A 38 -5.96 -2.74 10.05
C ALA A 38 -6.64 -1.49 10.64
N LEU A 39 -7.39 -0.77 9.81
CA LEU A 39 -8.13 0.43 10.21
C LEU A 39 -9.17 0.09 11.30
N LYS A 40 -9.89 -1.02 11.12
CA LYS A 40 -10.86 -1.50 12.12
C LYS A 40 -10.19 -1.88 13.44
N ALA A 41 -9.08 -2.60 13.40
CA ALA A 41 -8.34 -3.00 14.59
C ALA A 41 -7.74 -1.78 15.34
N ALA A 42 -7.29 -0.77 14.61
CA ALA A 42 -6.85 0.50 15.16
C ALA A 42 -8.02 1.39 15.62
N LYS A 43 -9.28 0.97 15.42
CA LYS A 43 -10.49 1.71 15.78
C LYS A 43 -10.56 3.10 15.12
N VAL A 44 -10.16 3.18 13.86
CA VAL A 44 -10.28 4.42 13.08
C VAL A 44 -11.75 4.73 12.85
N GLU A 45 -12.18 5.91 13.25
CA GLU A 45 -13.59 6.33 13.17
C GLU A 45 -13.90 7.15 11.93
N ASN A 46 -12.93 7.89 11.45
CA ASN A 46 -13.09 8.77 10.29
C ASN A 46 -11.74 9.11 9.65
N PRO A 47 -11.74 9.71 8.45
CA PRO A 47 -10.49 10.04 7.75
C PRO A 47 -9.60 11.09 8.43
N TYR A 48 -10.10 11.80 9.44
CA TYR A 48 -9.32 12.79 10.21
C TYR A 48 -8.66 12.19 11.46
N ASP A 49 -8.92 10.94 11.77
CA ASP A 49 -8.32 10.24 12.91
C ASP A 49 -6.89 9.81 12.58
N ILE A 50 -6.06 10.83 12.33
CA ILE A 50 -4.69 10.67 11.84
C ILE A 50 -3.86 9.77 12.76
N GLY A 51 -4.00 9.94 14.08
CA GLY A 51 -3.25 9.13 15.04
C GLY A 51 -3.52 7.65 14.91
N ARG A 52 -4.78 7.25 14.76
CA ARG A 52 -5.18 5.84 14.59
C ARG A 52 -4.95 5.32 13.19
N ILE A 53 -5.09 6.17 12.17
CA ILE A 53 -4.68 5.81 10.80
C ILE A 53 -3.19 5.46 10.78
N MET A 54 -2.34 6.24 11.43
CA MET A 54 -0.91 5.94 11.51
C MET A 54 -0.63 4.65 12.30
N VAL A 55 -1.41 4.34 13.34
CA VAL A 55 -1.34 3.04 14.02
C VAL A 55 -1.65 1.89 13.07
N ALA A 56 -2.70 2.01 12.25
CA ALA A 56 -3.06 1.00 11.26
C ALA A 56 -1.96 0.81 10.19
N LEU A 57 -1.45 1.91 9.65
CA LEU A 57 -0.37 1.89 8.65
C LEU A 57 0.91 1.26 9.21
N GLN A 58 1.29 1.59 10.45
CA GLN A 58 2.46 0.98 11.07
C GLN A 58 2.24 -0.50 11.37
N GLY A 59 1.02 -0.89 11.71
CA GLY A 59 0.63 -2.29 11.91
C GLY A 59 0.75 -3.14 10.66
N TYR A 60 0.51 -2.55 9.50
CA TYR A 60 0.77 -3.21 8.21
C TYR A 60 2.26 -3.56 8.05
N ASN A 61 3.16 -2.71 8.52
CA ASN A 61 4.62 -2.92 8.44
C ASN A 61 5.14 -3.91 9.50
N TYR A 62 4.59 -3.87 10.71
CA TYR A 62 5.08 -4.67 11.86
C TYR A 62 4.33 -5.99 12.08
N GLY A 63 3.20 -6.17 11.45
CA GLY A 63 2.23 -7.21 11.78
C GLY A 63 1.20 -6.72 12.80
N MET A 64 -0.08 -6.80 12.37
CA MET A 64 -1.20 -6.14 13.03
C MET A 64 -1.38 -6.50 14.50
N SER A 65 -1.45 -7.80 14.81
CA SER A 65 -1.86 -8.26 16.14
C SER A 65 -0.89 -7.83 17.25
N GLY A 66 0.40 -8.02 17.02
CA GLY A 66 1.44 -7.66 18.00
C GLY A 66 1.52 -6.16 18.24
N TRP A 67 1.58 -5.39 17.15
CA TRP A 67 1.68 -3.93 17.21
C TRP A 67 0.44 -3.29 17.84
N ILE A 68 -0.76 -3.66 17.42
CA ILE A 68 -2.01 -3.07 17.93
C ILE A 68 -2.16 -3.35 19.44
N THR A 69 -1.89 -4.58 19.87
CA THR A 69 -1.95 -4.91 21.28
C THR A 69 -0.96 -4.07 22.09
N TRP A 70 0.28 -3.97 21.60
CA TRP A 70 1.33 -3.24 22.31
C TRP A 70 1.05 -1.72 22.34
N ILE A 71 0.70 -1.11 21.19
CA ILE A 71 0.46 0.33 21.13
C ILE A 71 -0.74 0.76 21.98
N ASN A 72 -1.78 -0.07 22.08
CA ASN A 72 -2.92 0.20 22.94
C ASN A 72 -2.54 0.24 24.44
N GLN A 73 -1.52 -0.50 24.86
CA GLN A 73 -0.96 -0.44 26.22
C GLN A 73 -0.09 0.82 26.44
N HIS A 74 0.27 1.52 25.36
CA HIS A 74 1.14 2.71 25.37
C HIS A 74 0.40 3.97 24.89
N GLY A 75 -0.91 4.06 25.12
CA GLY A 75 -1.72 5.23 24.84
C GLY A 75 -2.48 5.19 23.52
N GLY A 76 -2.31 4.14 22.70
CA GLY A 76 -3.13 3.90 21.49
C GLY A 76 -2.90 4.86 20.33
N VAL A 77 -1.86 5.69 20.36
CA VAL A 77 -1.55 6.68 19.34
C VAL A 77 -0.11 6.47 18.83
N TYR A 78 0.05 6.53 17.51
CA TYR A 78 1.37 6.42 16.92
C TYR A 78 2.26 7.63 17.28
N THR A 79 3.47 7.33 17.72
CA THR A 79 4.60 8.27 17.71
C THR A 79 5.82 7.55 17.14
N LEU A 80 6.75 8.31 16.55
CA LEU A 80 7.99 7.73 16.03
C LEU A 80 8.79 7.04 17.15
N ALA A 81 8.84 7.64 18.33
CA ALA A 81 9.54 7.07 19.49
C ALA A 81 8.98 5.70 19.90
N LEU A 82 7.65 5.56 20.00
CA LEU A 82 6.98 4.29 20.27
C LEU A 82 7.21 3.28 19.16
N SER A 83 7.18 3.71 17.91
CA SER A 83 7.47 2.84 16.78
C SER A 83 8.91 2.30 16.81
N GLN A 84 9.88 3.16 17.09
CA GLN A 84 11.29 2.78 17.25
C GLN A 84 11.48 1.82 18.44
N GLU A 85 10.80 2.08 19.55
CA GLU A 85 10.86 1.22 20.73
C GLU A 85 10.29 -0.17 20.43
N TYR A 86 9.14 -0.24 19.76
CA TYR A 86 8.55 -1.52 19.33
C TYR A 86 9.50 -2.29 18.42
N SER A 87 10.04 -1.62 17.40
CA SER A 87 11.01 -2.22 16.48
C SER A 87 12.20 -2.81 17.24
N ARG A 88 12.77 -2.03 18.15
CA ARG A 88 13.93 -2.44 18.92
C ARG A 88 13.65 -3.61 19.88
N THR A 89 12.49 -3.61 20.57
CA THR A 89 12.21 -4.51 21.68
C THR A 89 11.33 -5.69 21.34
N ARG A 90 10.52 -5.62 20.29
CA ARG A 90 9.50 -6.62 19.96
C ARG A 90 9.69 -7.28 18.60
N MET A 91 10.41 -6.62 17.68
CA MET A 91 10.66 -7.20 16.37
C MET A 91 11.91 -8.08 16.39
N PRO A 92 11.88 -9.24 15.68
CA PRO A 92 13.03 -10.13 15.58
C PRO A 92 14.24 -9.42 14.95
N GLU A 93 15.43 -9.86 15.33
CA GLU A 93 16.65 -9.44 14.64
C GLU A 93 16.59 -9.86 13.17
N GLY A 94 16.96 -8.95 12.27
CA GLY A 94 16.83 -9.16 10.83
C GLY A 94 15.44 -8.88 10.23
N ALA A 95 14.43 -8.57 11.05
CA ALA A 95 13.07 -8.23 10.60
C ALA A 95 12.50 -7.03 11.38
N LYS A 96 13.32 -6.01 11.60
CA LYS A 96 12.96 -4.83 12.42
C LYS A 96 11.85 -3.95 11.83
N GLY A 97 11.51 -4.12 10.57
CA GLY A 97 10.60 -3.24 9.86
C GLY A 97 11.15 -1.80 9.73
N THR A 98 10.29 -0.88 9.30
CA THR A 98 10.62 0.53 9.13
C THR A 98 9.83 1.35 10.15
N PRO A 99 10.45 1.90 11.20
CA PRO A 99 9.73 2.67 12.22
C PRO A 99 9.00 3.90 11.66
N GLU A 100 9.51 4.50 10.62
CA GLU A 100 8.96 5.67 9.93
C GLU A 100 7.87 5.34 8.92
N HIS A 101 7.52 4.06 8.74
CA HIS A 101 6.61 3.61 7.66
C HIS A 101 5.30 4.42 7.62
N ALA A 102 4.63 4.57 8.74
CA ALA A 102 3.40 5.35 8.80
C ALA A 102 3.61 6.81 8.36
N GLN A 103 4.69 7.46 8.79
CA GLN A 103 5.01 8.82 8.40
C GLN A 103 5.32 8.93 6.90
N LEU A 104 6.03 7.95 6.33
CA LEU A 104 6.35 7.91 4.92
C LEU A 104 5.09 7.79 4.05
N VAL A 105 4.14 6.95 4.46
CA VAL A 105 2.85 6.82 3.77
C VAL A 105 2.03 8.09 3.91
N MET A 106 1.98 8.68 5.11
CA MET A 106 1.19 9.89 5.38
C MET A 106 1.67 11.14 4.62
N ARG A 107 2.88 11.15 4.05
CA ARG A 107 3.33 12.23 3.15
C ARG A 107 2.42 12.39 1.92
N TYR A 108 1.77 11.31 1.52
CA TYR A 108 0.87 11.28 0.36
C TYR A 108 -0.61 11.36 0.77
N TYR A 109 -0.88 11.43 2.06
CA TYR A 109 -2.22 11.55 2.59
C TYR A 109 -2.61 13.03 2.65
N THR A 110 -3.11 13.53 1.54
CA THR A 110 -3.55 14.93 1.44
C THR A 110 -5.01 15.05 1.89
N TYR A 111 -5.25 14.97 3.17
CA TYR A 111 -6.53 15.35 3.73
C TYR A 111 -6.46 16.83 4.12
N ASN A 112 -6.59 17.68 3.12
CA ASN A 112 -6.67 19.11 3.35
C ASN A 112 -8.08 19.46 3.81
N ASN A 113 -8.17 20.04 4.98
CA ASN A 113 -9.35 20.60 5.61
C ASN A 113 -9.88 21.86 4.89
N VAL A 114 -9.69 21.97 3.59
CA VAL A 114 -10.15 23.09 2.79
C VAL A 114 -11.41 22.68 2.06
N GLY A 115 -12.50 23.27 2.48
CA GLY A 115 -13.85 23.02 2.06
C GLY A 115 -14.05 22.58 0.62
N GLY A 116 -14.80 21.49 0.46
CA GLY A 116 -15.26 21.03 -0.85
C GLY A 116 -14.65 19.72 -1.33
N THR A 117 -14.08 18.92 -0.48
CA THR A 117 -13.67 17.57 -0.86
C THR A 117 -14.90 16.70 -1.02
N THR A 118 -15.20 16.31 -2.22
CA THR A 118 -16.10 15.19 -2.49
C THR A 118 -15.55 13.99 -1.74
N MET A 119 -16.16 13.65 -0.63
CA MET A 119 -15.93 12.37 0.03
C MET A 119 -16.26 11.35 -1.03
N LEU A 120 -15.31 10.47 -1.35
CA LEU A 120 -15.64 9.24 -2.04
C LEU A 120 -16.51 8.46 -1.06
N SER A 121 -17.80 8.73 -1.10
CA SER A 121 -18.83 7.93 -0.44
C SER A 121 -18.69 6.54 -1.01
N GLY A 122 -18.56 5.53 -0.19
CA GLY A 122 -18.25 4.17 -0.59
C GLY A 122 -19.29 3.46 -1.47
N ASN A 123 -20.17 4.25 -2.12
CA ASN A 123 -21.15 3.80 -3.11
C ASN A 123 -21.11 4.60 -4.43
N ASP A 124 -20.28 5.64 -4.52
CA ASP A 124 -20.11 6.33 -5.78
C ASP A 124 -19.06 5.52 -6.57
N GLY A 125 -19.56 4.54 -7.32
CA GLY A 125 -18.75 3.63 -8.12
C GLY A 125 -17.81 4.38 -9.04
N VAL A 126 -16.61 4.69 -8.55
CA VAL A 126 -15.53 5.11 -9.42
C VAL A 126 -15.10 3.86 -10.17
N ASP A 127 -15.39 3.82 -11.46
CA ASP A 127 -14.90 2.77 -12.34
C ASP A 127 -13.38 2.79 -12.34
N VAL A 128 -12.79 1.89 -11.56
CA VAL A 128 -11.33 1.77 -11.44
C VAL A 128 -10.76 1.29 -12.77
N VAL A 129 -9.90 2.09 -13.36
CA VAL A 129 -9.14 1.68 -14.55
C VAL A 129 -8.06 0.70 -14.11
N TYR A 130 -8.14 -0.53 -14.56
CA TYR A 130 -7.17 -1.57 -14.24
C TYR A 130 -6.13 -1.74 -15.35
N TYR A 131 -4.85 -1.87 -14.95
CA TYR A 131 -3.75 -2.26 -15.82
C TYR A 131 -2.94 -3.41 -15.20
N SER A 132 -2.58 -4.38 -16.02
CA SER A 132 -1.58 -5.38 -15.64
C SER A 132 -0.18 -4.91 -16.07
N GLN A 133 0.80 -4.98 -15.17
CA GLN A 133 2.20 -4.70 -15.55
C GLN A 133 2.74 -5.72 -16.57
N ALA A 134 2.19 -6.92 -16.58
CA ALA A 134 2.57 -7.99 -17.51
C ALA A 134 1.85 -7.92 -18.87
N ASP A 135 1.01 -6.89 -19.11
CA ASP A 135 0.30 -6.73 -20.38
C ASP A 135 1.30 -6.69 -21.55
N PRO A 136 1.07 -7.49 -22.62
CA PRO A 136 1.98 -7.57 -23.78
C PRO A 136 2.30 -6.23 -24.43
N ARG A 137 1.43 -5.23 -24.29
CA ARG A 137 1.61 -3.87 -24.85
C ARG A 137 2.80 -3.12 -24.24
N TRP A 138 3.21 -3.46 -23.02
CA TRP A 138 4.33 -2.81 -22.31
C TRP A 138 5.17 -3.74 -21.45
N GLY A 139 4.67 -4.93 -21.11
CA GLY A 139 5.31 -5.84 -20.15
C GLY A 139 6.74 -6.24 -20.54
N GLY A 140 7.04 -6.33 -21.83
CA GLY A 140 8.38 -6.63 -22.33
C GLY A 140 9.31 -5.42 -22.48
N THR A 141 8.83 -4.20 -22.25
CA THR A 141 9.63 -2.97 -22.43
C THR A 141 10.66 -2.85 -21.32
N ASP A 142 11.87 -2.41 -21.67
CA ASP A 142 12.93 -2.14 -20.71
C ASP A 142 12.52 -1.06 -19.69
N PHE A 143 12.79 -1.34 -18.44
CA PHE A 143 12.60 -0.44 -17.31
C PHE A 143 13.78 -0.57 -16.34
N GLY A 144 14.81 0.23 -16.61
CA GLY A 144 16.00 0.32 -15.77
C GLY A 144 16.83 -0.97 -15.68
N GLY A 145 16.92 -1.71 -16.79
CA GLY A 145 17.66 -2.98 -16.87
C GLY A 145 16.84 -4.20 -16.47
N ASN A 146 15.55 -4.01 -16.18
CA ASN A 146 14.54 -5.04 -16.06
C ASN A 146 13.43 -4.78 -17.10
N THR A 147 12.35 -5.54 -17.06
CA THR A 147 11.16 -5.24 -17.86
C THR A 147 10.07 -4.61 -17.00
N VAL A 148 9.14 -3.86 -17.63
CA VAL A 148 7.95 -3.37 -16.94
C VAL A 148 7.19 -4.52 -16.28
N GLY A 149 7.09 -5.67 -16.95
CA GLY A 149 6.47 -6.87 -16.40
C GLY A 149 7.14 -7.42 -15.14
N ALA A 150 8.43 -7.22 -14.99
CA ALA A 150 9.19 -7.71 -13.83
C ALA A 150 9.28 -6.67 -12.70
N ALA A 151 9.46 -5.39 -13.03
CA ALA A 151 9.76 -4.32 -12.06
C ALA A 151 8.81 -3.12 -12.10
N GLY A 152 7.80 -3.12 -12.96
CA GLY A 152 6.89 -1.99 -13.19
C GLY A 152 5.71 -1.86 -12.24
N CYS A 153 5.70 -2.52 -11.07
CA CYS A 153 4.57 -2.49 -10.15
C CYS A 153 4.22 -1.06 -9.67
N GLY A 154 5.21 -0.28 -9.27
CA GLY A 154 5.02 1.10 -8.83
C GLY A 154 4.43 2.00 -9.93
N PRO A 155 5.09 2.14 -11.09
CA PRO A 155 4.53 2.90 -12.22
C PRO A 155 3.16 2.40 -12.69
N THR A 156 2.90 1.09 -12.67
CA THR A 156 1.58 0.54 -13.04
C THR A 156 0.51 0.98 -12.04
N SER A 157 0.79 0.93 -10.75
CA SER A 157 -0.13 1.43 -9.72
C SER A 157 -0.40 2.93 -9.88
N MET A 158 0.61 3.72 -10.17
CA MET A 158 0.46 5.15 -10.47
C MET A 158 -0.41 5.38 -11.71
N ALA A 159 -0.22 4.58 -12.77
CA ALA A 159 -1.05 4.67 -13.97
C ALA A 159 -2.52 4.35 -13.67
N ILE A 160 -2.79 3.36 -12.83
CA ILE A 160 -4.15 3.03 -12.37
C ILE A 160 -4.77 4.22 -11.63
N CYS A 161 -4.06 4.76 -10.64
CA CYS A 161 -4.55 5.92 -9.86
C CYS A 161 -4.83 7.13 -10.74
N ILE A 162 -3.87 7.52 -11.59
CA ILE A 162 -4.02 8.68 -12.48
C ILE A 162 -5.18 8.46 -13.46
N SER A 163 -5.26 7.26 -14.06
CA SER A 163 -6.31 6.95 -15.04
C SER A 163 -7.70 6.87 -14.43
N THR A 164 -7.80 6.46 -13.17
CA THR A 164 -9.06 6.41 -12.42
C THR A 164 -9.52 7.81 -12.01
N LEU A 165 -8.59 8.66 -11.55
CA LEU A 165 -8.94 9.95 -10.92
C LEU A 165 -8.87 11.14 -11.88
N SER A 166 -8.25 11.01 -13.04
CA SER A 166 -8.00 12.14 -13.93
C SER A 166 -8.08 11.73 -15.41
N LYS A 167 -6.94 11.47 -16.04
CA LYS A 167 -6.85 11.17 -17.49
C LYS A 167 -6.16 9.83 -17.70
N LYS A 168 -6.58 9.11 -18.74
CA LYS A 168 -5.96 7.82 -19.09
C LYS A 168 -4.47 7.99 -19.42
N VAL A 169 -3.64 7.29 -18.66
CA VAL A 169 -2.19 7.12 -18.89
C VAL A 169 -1.86 5.64 -18.82
N SER A 170 -0.93 5.18 -19.66
CA SER A 170 -0.52 3.77 -19.62
C SER A 170 0.60 3.53 -18.60
N PRO A 171 0.79 2.30 -18.11
CA PRO A 171 1.97 1.92 -17.33
C PRO A 171 3.29 2.27 -18.04
N LEU A 172 3.37 2.12 -19.35
CA LEU A 172 4.53 2.53 -20.12
C LEU A 172 4.82 4.03 -19.99
N THR A 173 3.79 4.86 -20.07
CA THR A 173 3.92 6.32 -19.95
C THR A 173 4.47 6.71 -18.58
N THR A 174 3.96 6.11 -17.50
CA THR A 174 4.44 6.38 -16.13
C THR A 174 5.85 5.85 -15.89
N CYS A 175 6.21 4.68 -16.44
CA CYS A 175 7.58 4.17 -16.43
C CYS A 175 8.55 5.13 -17.12
N GLN A 176 8.24 5.55 -18.33
CA GLN A 176 9.08 6.47 -19.12
C GLN A 176 9.23 7.83 -18.43
N TRP A 177 8.13 8.34 -17.87
CA TRP A 177 8.15 9.59 -17.12
C TRP A 177 9.05 9.48 -15.89
N GLY A 178 8.89 8.42 -15.09
CA GLY A 178 9.71 8.17 -13.90
C GLY A 178 11.19 8.03 -14.21
N ALA A 179 11.53 7.28 -15.27
CA ALA A 179 12.91 7.12 -15.72
C ALA A 179 13.53 8.46 -16.17
N LYS A 180 12.78 9.26 -16.95
CA LYS A 180 13.23 10.58 -17.44
C LYS A 180 13.49 11.57 -16.31
N HIS A 181 12.76 11.48 -15.20
CA HIS A 181 12.86 12.42 -14.09
C HIS A 181 13.69 11.90 -12.90
N GLY A 182 14.41 10.80 -13.09
CA GLY A 182 15.31 10.26 -12.07
C GLY A 182 14.63 9.61 -10.87
N TYR A 183 13.36 9.26 -10.98
CA TYR A 183 12.61 8.55 -9.93
C TYR A 183 12.82 7.03 -9.96
N TYR A 184 13.58 6.54 -10.93
CA TYR A 184 14.02 5.16 -10.96
C TYR A 184 15.42 5.06 -10.36
N ILE A 185 15.55 4.36 -9.25
CA ILE A 185 16.84 4.02 -8.65
C ILE A 185 17.08 2.54 -8.96
N LYS A 186 18.14 2.27 -9.69
CA LYS A 186 18.59 0.90 -9.95
C LYS A 186 19.08 0.31 -8.62
N GLY A 187 18.34 -0.70 -8.09
CA GLY A 187 18.75 -1.47 -6.93
C GLY A 187 19.77 -2.54 -7.31
#